data_08edcbc1bab7e00401a49b8b865e5d93
#
_entry.id   08edcbc1bab7e00401a49b8b865e5d93
#
_cell.length_a   1.000
_cell.length_b   1.000
_cell.length_c   1.000
_cell.angle_alpha   90.00
_cell.angle_beta   90.00
_cell.angle_gamma   90.00
#
_symmetry.space_group_name_H-M   'P 1'
#
loop_
_entity.id
_entity.type
_entity.pdbx_description
1 polymer ?
#
loop_
_entity_poly.entity_id
_entity_poly.type
_entity_poly.pdbx_seq_one_letter_code
_entity_poly.pdbx_strand_id
1 'polypeptide(L)'
;GLGEGSCLSVYAYEKGEIKNLQSRPFLNTASLGLLFSQICWACAFDPIAGEEWKVMGLASYGKRDPALYELLRPMLGVKDGQLKKAKDYAQRLTRLVLHRQTIQKPMDGADLAFTGQLVFQEVLCELLTEVHREFGGENLILSGGCALNSSCNGQIIGQTPYRSLHVPMAPGDDGNSVGAELLSWKQ
;
A
#
# COMPACT_ATOMS: atom_id res chain seq x y z
N GLY A 1 -5.06 0.16 -4.27
CA GLY A 1 -6.45 -0.08 -3.85
C GLY A 1 -7.35 -0.54 -4.99
N LEU A 2 -8.63 -0.54 -4.75
CA LEU A 2 -9.68 -0.93 -5.70
C LEU A 2 -10.51 0.29 -6.15
N GLY A 3 -9.95 1.50 -6.11
CA GLY A 3 -10.65 2.73 -6.46
C GLY A 3 -10.90 2.89 -7.96
N GLU A 4 -12.03 3.46 -8.35
CA GLU A 4 -12.38 3.95 -9.70
C GLU A 4 -12.01 3.04 -10.89
N GLY A 5 -12.08 1.72 -10.70
CA GLY A 5 -11.71 0.75 -11.75
C GLY A 5 -10.21 0.62 -12.00
N SER A 6 -9.36 1.24 -11.19
CA SER A 6 -7.89 1.10 -11.25
C SER A 6 -7.28 0.70 -9.92
N CYS A 7 -6.17 -0.04 -9.96
CA CYS A 7 -5.40 -0.39 -8.76
C CYS A 7 -4.29 0.62 -8.44
N LEU A 8 -3.92 1.44 -9.40
CA LEU A 8 -2.93 2.52 -9.29
C LEU A 8 -3.24 3.58 -10.34
N SER A 9 -3.22 4.84 -9.95
CA SER A 9 -3.26 5.99 -10.86
C SER A 9 -2.20 7.00 -10.47
N VAL A 10 -1.56 7.60 -11.45
CA VAL A 10 -0.56 8.65 -11.28
C VAL A 10 -1.06 9.91 -11.98
N TYR A 11 -1.06 11.03 -11.26
CA TYR A 11 -1.48 12.31 -11.75
C TYR A 11 -0.36 13.34 -11.56
N ALA A 12 -0.20 14.26 -12.51
CA ALA A 12 0.53 15.50 -12.29
C ALA A 12 -0.44 16.60 -11.89
N TYR A 13 -0.04 17.44 -10.93
CA TYR A 13 -0.74 18.67 -10.57
C TYR A 13 0.19 19.85 -10.82
N GLU A 14 -0.16 20.69 -11.79
CA GLU A 14 0.61 21.86 -12.15
C GLU A 14 -0.33 23.05 -12.43
N LYS A 15 -0.04 24.21 -11.86
CA LYS A 15 -0.75 25.49 -12.10
C LYS A 15 -2.28 25.38 -11.96
N GLY A 16 -2.77 24.58 -11.03
CA GLY A 16 -4.20 24.40 -10.79
C GLY A 16 -4.87 23.33 -11.64
N GLU A 17 -4.14 22.68 -12.54
CA GLU A 17 -4.65 21.61 -13.41
C GLU A 17 -4.16 20.24 -12.97
N ILE A 18 -5.03 19.25 -13.09
CA ILE A 18 -4.73 17.83 -12.82
C ILE A 18 -4.69 17.08 -14.14
N LYS A 19 -3.58 16.43 -14.44
CA LYS A 19 -3.41 15.60 -15.62
C LYS A 19 -3.16 14.16 -15.22
N ASN A 20 -3.99 13.24 -15.74
CA ASN A 20 -3.74 11.80 -15.56
C ASN A 20 -2.53 11.40 -16.43
N LEU A 21 -1.48 10.90 -15.80
CA LEU A 21 -0.27 10.41 -16.46
C LEU A 21 -0.33 8.90 -16.70
N GLN A 22 -0.92 8.16 -15.75
CA GLN A 22 -1.01 6.72 -15.80
C GLN A 22 -2.21 6.24 -14.98
N SER A 23 -3.00 5.33 -15.55
CA SER A 23 -4.03 4.58 -14.83
C SER A 23 -3.94 3.11 -15.19
N ARG A 24 -4.04 2.23 -14.20
CA ARG A 24 -3.97 0.78 -14.40
C ARG A 24 -5.31 0.14 -14.09
N PRO A 25 -5.96 -0.50 -15.08
CA PRO A 25 -7.25 -1.13 -14.88
C PRO A 25 -7.21 -2.18 -13.77
N PHE A 26 -8.31 -2.30 -13.04
CA PHE A 26 -8.54 -3.26 -11.96
C PHE A 26 -8.29 -4.74 -12.36
N LEU A 27 -8.44 -5.07 -13.62
CA LEU A 27 -8.18 -6.43 -14.15
C LEU A 27 -6.73 -6.90 -13.94
N ASN A 28 -5.79 -5.99 -13.75
CA ASN A 28 -4.45 -6.34 -13.30
C ASN A 28 -4.41 -6.34 -11.76
N THR A 29 -4.78 -7.45 -11.16
CA THR A 29 -4.98 -7.66 -9.71
C THR A 29 -3.72 -7.52 -8.84
N ALA A 30 -2.63 -6.95 -9.32
CA ALA A 30 -1.46 -6.60 -8.52
C ALA A 30 -1.76 -5.32 -7.74
N SER A 31 -2.11 -5.46 -6.46
CA SER A 31 -2.47 -4.36 -5.58
C SER A 31 -1.73 -4.49 -4.26
N LEU A 32 -1.07 -3.40 -3.85
CA LEU A 32 -0.38 -3.34 -2.56
C LEU A 32 -1.39 -3.37 -1.40
N GLY A 33 -2.53 -2.69 -1.55
CA GLY A 33 -3.61 -2.74 -0.57
C GLY A 33 -4.15 -4.16 -0.37
N LEU A 34 -4.40 -4.92 -1.46
CA LEU A 34 -4.84 -6.31 -1.34
C LEU A 34 -3.81 -7.20 -0.66
N LEU A 35 -2.52 -7.02 -0.93
CA LEU A 35 -1.48 -7.73 -0.20
C LEU A 35 -1.53 -7.41 1.29
N PHE A 36 -1.69 -6.13 1.65
CA PHE A 36 -1.76 -5.72 3.05
C PHE A 36 -3.02 -6.23 3.75
N SER A 37 -4.16 -6.27 3.07
CA SER A 37 -5.40 -6.90 3.57
C SER A 37 -5.22 -8.41 3.80
N GLN A 38 -4.46 -9.10 2.94
CA GLN A 38 -4.13 -10.52 3.16
C GLN A 38 -3.21 -10.72 4.38
N ILE A 39 -2.25 -9.81 4.60
CA ILE A 39 -1.40 -9.80 5.80
C ILE A 39 -2.27 -9.51 7.04
N CYS A 40 -3.18 -8.55 6.97
CA CYS A 40 -4.15 -8.23 8.03
C CYS A 40 -4.93 -9.48 8.44
N TRP A 41 -5.54 -10.15 7.48
CA TRP A 41 -6.26 -11.41 7.72
C TRP A 41 -5.35 -12.49 8.31
N ALA A 42 -4.12 -12.61 7.82
CA ALA A 42 -3.16 -13.60 8.33
C ALA A 42 -2.69 -13.29 9.76
N CYS A 43 -2.72 -12.03 10.20
CA CYS A 43 -2.50 -11.61 11.59
C CYS A 43 -3.72 -11.81 12.49
N ALA A 44 -4.78 -12.48 12.02
CA ALA A 44 -6.03 -12.71 12.73
C ALA A 44 -6.92 -11.47 12.94
N PHE A 45 -6.79 -10.47 12.07
CA PHE A 45 -7.66 -9.31 12.01
C PHE A 45 -8.64 -9.40 10.84
N ASP A 46 -9.69 -8.58 10.86
CA ASP A 46 -10.70 -8.55 9.81
C ASP A 46 -10.47 -7.35 8.86
N PRO A 47 -9.95 -7.59 7.63
CA PRO A 47 -9.77 -6.53 6.67
C PRO A 47 -11.09 -5.97 6.11
N ILE A 48 -12.20 -6.72 6.18
CA ILE A 48 -13.52 -6.21 5.74
C ILE A 48 -14.06 -5.20 6.75
N ALA A 49 -13.75 -5.39 8.04
CA ALA A 49 -14.05 -4.42 9.08
C ALA A 49 -13.05 -3.24 9.13
N GLY A 50 -12.10 -3.16 8.20
CA GLY A 50 -11.11 -2.07 8.14
C GLY A 50 -10.04 -2.14 9.23
N GLU A 51 -9.69 -3.34 9.67
CA GLU A 51 -8.75 -3.53 10.79
C GLU A 51 -7.26 -3.51 10.40
N GLU A 52 -6.91 -3.10 9.19
CA GLU A 52 -5.52 -3.03 8.71
C GLU A 52 -4.63 -2.14 9.60
N TRP A 53 -5.19 -1.12 10.25
CA TRP A 53 -4.45 -0.28 11.19
C TRP A 53 -3.89 -1.06 12.39
N LYS A 54 -4.53 -2.18 12.78
CA LYS A 54 -4.06 -3.04 13.87
C LYS A 54 -2.75 -3.74 13.52
N VAL A 55 -2.50 -4.01 12.23
CA VAL A 55 -1.22 -4.58 11.77
C VAL A 55 -0.08 -3.62 12.06
N MET A 56 -0.26 -2.31 11.81
CA MET A 56 0.75 -1.29 12.11
C MET A 56 1.09 -1.25 13.62
N GLY A 57 0.06 -1.31 14.47
CA GLY A 57 0.24 -1.35 15.92
C GLY A 57 0.94 -2.64 16.38
N LEU A 58 0.49 -3.80 15.88
CA LEU A 58 1.07 -5.10 16.22
C LEU A 58 2.52 -5.23 15.76
N ALA A 59 2.88 -4.64 14.62
CA ALA A 59 4.25 -4.63 14.10
C ALA A 59 5.27 -4.05 15.09
N SER A 60 4.87 -3.13 15.97
CA SER A 60 5.77 -2.55 16.99
C SER A 60 6.27 -3.59 18.01
N TYR A 61 5.60 -4.71 18.14
CA TYR A 61 5.94 -5.79 19.08
C TYR A 61 6.70 -6.94 18.40
N GLY A 62 6.82 -6.92 17.08
CA GLY A 62 7.47 -7.95 16.28
C GLY A 62 8.88 -7.57 15.85
N LYS A 63 9.48 -8.51 15.13
CA LYS A 63 10.76 -8.37 14.46
C LYS A 63 10.70 -8.99 13.07
N ARG A 64 11.67 -8.65 12.21
CA ARG A 64 11.79 -9.28 10.90
C ARG A 64 12.03 -10.80 11.05
N ASP A 65 11.12 -11.59 10.49
CA ASP A 65 11.28 -13.03 10.32
C ASP A 65 11.81 -13.32 8.91
N PRO A 66 12.98 -13.96 8.76
CA PRO A 66 13.55 -14.24 7.45
C PRO A 66 12.67 -15.13 6.56
N ALA A 67 12.01 -16.14 7.13
CA ALA A 67 11.17 -17.07 6.37
C ALA A 67 9.89 -16.38 5.86
N LEU A 68 9.28 -15.54 6.70
CA LEU A 68 8.14 -14.71 6.30
C LEU A 68 8.55 -13.65 5.27
N TYR A 69 9.73 -13.07 5.40
CA TYR A 69 10.24 -12.12 4.42
C TYR A 69 10.44 -12.78 3.05
N GLU A 70 11.08 -13.94 2.98
CA GLU A 70 11.23 -14.72 1.75
C GLU A 70 9.89 -15.19 1.17
N LEU A 71 8.87 -15.34 2.01
CA LEU A 71 7.52 -15.64 1.57
C LEU A 71 6.83 -14.41 0.95
N LEU A 72 6.85 -13.27 1.65
CA LEU A 72 6.03 -12.10 1.33
C LEU A 72 6.68 -11.17 0.29
N ARG A 73 7.99 -10.89 0.41
CA ARG A 73 8.66 -9.88 -0.42
C ARG A 73 8.55 -10.15 -1.92
N PRO A 74 8.70 -11.39 -2.41
CA PRO A 74 8.55 -11.68 -3.83
C PRO A 74 7.09 -11.68 -4.34
N MET A 75 6.08 -11.61 -3.46
CA MET A 75 4.67 -11.66 -3.91
C MET A 75 4.32 -10.51 -4.85
N LEU A 76 4.88 -9.34 -4.59
CA LEU A 76 4.77 -8.17 -5.47
C LEU A 76 6.16 -7.63 -5.81
N GLY A 77 6.40 -7.41 -7.08
CA GLY A 77 7.54 -6.66 -7.59
C GLY A 77 7.09 -5.39 -8.31
N VAL A 78 8.02 -4.49 -8.52
CA VAL A 78 7.82 -3.29 -9.34
C VAL A 78 8.59 -3.44 -10.64
N LYS A 79 7.95 -3.12 -11.74
CA LYS A 79 8.58 -3.10 -13.07
C LYS A 79 7.90 -2.08 -13.96
N ASP A 80 8.67 -1.18 -14.55
CA ASP A 80 8.18 -0.14 -15.46
C ASP A 80 7.07 0.71 -14.79
N GLY A 81 7.32 1.18 -13.55
CA GLY A 81 6.37 1.96 -12.76
C GLY A 81 5.08 1.22 -12.38
N GLN A 82 5.06 -0.11 -12.42
CA GLN A 82 3.88 -0.93 -12.20
C GLN A 82 4.12 -2.06 -11.20
N LEU A 83 3.10 -2.34 -10.41
CA LEU A 83 3.08 -3.55 -9.59
C LEU A 83 2.85 -4.79 -10.46
N LYS A 84 3.60 -5.84 -10.21
CA LYS A 84 3.49 -7.15 -10.85
C LYS A 84 3.40 -8.24 -9.80
N LYS A 85 2.45 -9.15 -9.96
CA LYS A 85 2.39 -10.37 -9.15
C LYS A 85 3.47 -11.36 -9.57
N ALA A 86 4.05 -12.04 -8.59
CA ALA A 86 4.91 -13.19 -8.84
C ALA A 86 4.13 -14.31 -9.56
N LYS A 87 4.82 -15.11 -10.35
CA LYS A 87 4.21 -16.27 -11.03
C LYS A 87 3.66 -17.31 -10.04
N ASP A 88 4.31 -17.43 -8.88
CA ASP A 88 3.95 -18.33 -7.78
C ASP A 88 3.13 -17.65 -6.67
N TYR A 89 2.48 -16.51 -6.98
CA TYR A 89 1.68 -15.75 -6.01
C TYR A 89 0.65 -16.61 -5.27
N ALA A 90 -0.09 -17.45 -6.00
CA ALA A 90 -1.11 -18.32 -5.43
C ALA A 90 -0.52 -19.33 -4.43
N GLN A 91 0.63 -19.92 -4.76
CA GLN A 91 1.32 -20.86 -3.86
C GLN A 91 1.81 -20.15 -2.60
N ARG A 92 2.34 -18.93 -2.73
CA ARG A 92 2.75 -18.10 -1.58
C ARG A 92 1.56 -17.74 -0.70
N LEU A 93 0.44 -17.37 -1.31
CA LEU A 93 -0.79 -17.08 -0.58
C LEU A 93 -1.27 -18.31 0.20
N THR A 94 -1.23 -19.51 -0.40
CA THR A 94 -1.56 -20.77 0.33
C THR A 94 -0.65 -20.96 1.53
N ARG A 95 0.65 -20.69 1.42
CA ARG A 95 1.59 -20.79 2.56
C ARG A 95 1.27 -19.77 3.64
N LEU A 96 0.85 -18.54 3.27
CA LEU A 96 0.41 -17.54 4.23
C LEU A 96 -0.88 -17.96 4.96
N VAL A 97 -1.82 -18.59 4.23
CA VAL A 97 -3.04 -19.17 4.82
C VAL A 97 -2.70 -20.28 5.83
N LEU A 98 -1.74 -21.14 5.52
CA LEU A 98 -1.27 -22.17 6.45
C LEU A 98 -0.58 -21.55 7.68
N HIS A 99 0.24 -20.52 7.48
CA HIS A 99 0.87 -19.80 8.60
C HIS A 99 -0.18 -19.16 9.53
N ARG A 100 -1.29 -18.63 8.99
CA ARG A 100 -2.41 -18.10 9.78
C ARG A 100 -2.93 -19.10 10.82
N GLN A 101 -2.92 -20.40 10.51
CA GLN A 101 -3.40 -21.45 11.43
C GLN A 101 -2.51 -21.61 12.68
N THR A 102 -1.28 -21.12 12.66
CA THR A 102 -0.37 -21.16 13.82
C THR A 102 -0.63 -20.01 14.81
N ILE A 103 -1.39 -18.98 14.41
CA ILE A 103 -1.67 -17.79 15.23
C ILE A 103 -2.91 -18.06 16.09
N GLN A 104 -2.70 -18.25 17.40
CA GLN A 104 -3.74 -18.48 18.40
C GLN A 104 -4.15 -17.20 19.12
N LYS A 105 -3.21 -16.29 19.32
CA LYS A 105 -3.39 -14.99 19.96
C LYS A 105 -2.86 -13.88 19.06
N PRO A 106 -3.36 -12.65 19.13
CA PRO A 106 -2.86 -11.56 18.31
C PRO A 106 -1.34 -11.38 18.37
N MET A 107 -0.72 -11.55 19.54
CA MET A 107 0.73 -11.40 19.71
C MET A 107 1.55 -12.46 18.97
N ASP A 108 1.00 -13.64 18.69
CA ASP A 108 1.67 -14.66 17.89
C ASP A 108 1.88 -14.20 16.44
N GLY A 109 1.10 -13.23 15.98
CA GLY A 109 1.20 -12.59 14.67
C GLY A 109 2.17 -11.41 14.61
N ALA A 110 2.87 -11.04 15.69
CA ALA A 110 3.66 -9.82 15.75
C ALA A 110 4.83 -9.82 14.72
N ASP A 111 5.55 -10.92 14.57
CA ASP A 111 6.65 -11.03 13.60
C ASP A 111 6.11 -11.02 12.15
N LEU A 112 4.93 -11.61 11.91
CA LEU A 112 4.25 -11.50 10.62
C LEU A 112 3.82 -10.05 10.33
N ALA A 113 3.26 -9.37 11.31
CA ALA A 113 2.86 -7.97 11.17
C ALA A 113 4.07 -7.06 10.87
N PHE A 114 5.17 -7.22 11.62
CA PHE A 114 6.42 -6.48 11.38
C PHE A 114 6.95 -6.74 9.97
N THR A 115 7.08 -8.02 9.60
CA THR A 115 7.64 -8.40 8.30
C THR A 115 6.73 -7.95 7.16
N GLY A 116 5.42 -8.04 7.33
CA GLY A 116 4.43 -7.57 6.37
C GLY A 116 4.45 -6.05 6.20
N GLN A 117 4.58 -5.29 7.29
CA GLN A 117 4.74 -3.84 7.27
C GLN A 117 6.03 -3.42 6.54
N LEU A 118 7.14 -4.12 6.81
CA LEU A 118 8.41 -3.90 6.13
C LEU A 118 8.28 -4.13 4.62
N VAL A 119 7.69 -5.25 4.21
CA VAL A 119 7.47 -5.58 2.79
C VAL A 119 6.56 -4.55 2.11
N PHE A 120 5.48 -4.13 2.77
CA PHE A 120 4.60 -3.07 2.26
C PHE A 120 5.39 -1.79 1.98
N GLN A 121 6.20 -1.34 2.93
CA GLN A 121 7.02 -0.14 2.83
C GLN A 121 8.04 -0.24 1.69
N GLU A 122 8.79 -1.34 1.62
CA GLU A 122 9.79 -1.56 0.56
C GLU A 122 9.16 -1.52 -0.83
N VAL A 123 8.04 -2.22 -1.03
CA VAL A 123 7.36 -2.26 -2.34
C VAL A 123 6.78 -0.89 -2.69
N LEU A 124 6.22 -0.14 -1.72
CA LEU A 124 5.72 1.21 -1.96
C LEU A 124 6.85 2.16 -2.32
N CYS A 125 7.96 2.16 -1.57
CA CYS A 125 9.10 3.04 -1.86
C CYS A 125 9.76 2.71 -3.21
N GLU A 126 9.85 1.43 -3.58
CA GLU A 126 10.31 1.00 -4.90
C GLU A 126 9.39 1.53 -6.01
N LEU A 127 8.07 1.39 -5.85
CA LEU A 127 7.08 1.91 -6.79
C LEU A 127 7.18 3.43 -6.94
N LEU A 128 7.25 4.16 -5.84
CA LEU A 128 7.37 5.62 -5.84
C LEU A 128 8.68 6.10 -6.48
N THR A 129 9.76 5.36 -6.30
CA THR A 129 11.06 5.64 -6.95
C THR A 129 10.96 5.44 -8.46
N GLU A 130 10.31 4.38 -8.93
CA GLU A 130 10.06 4.15 -10.35
C GLU A 130 9.16 5.25 -10.96
N VAL A 131 8.09 5.63 -10.25
CA VAL A 131 7.19 6.73 -10.67
C VAL A 131 7.97 8.04 -10.77
N HIS A 132 8.81 8.35 -9.78
CA HIS A 132 9.66 9.53 -9.82
C HIS A 132 10.64 9.49 -11.01
N ARG A 133 11.24 8.35 -11.29
CA ARG A 133 12.17 8.18 -12.43
C ARG A 133 11.48 8.44 -13.77
N GLU A 134 10.21 8.03 -13.90
CA GLU A 134 9.44 8.14 -15.14
C GLU A 134 8.85 9.55 -15.34
N PHE A 135 8.32 10.14 -14.27
CA PHE A 135 7.54 11.38 -14.36
C PHE A 135 8.18 12.60 -13.68
N GLY A 136 9.21 12.38 -12.85
CA GLY A 136 9.86 13.46 -12.10
C GLY A 136 9.00 13.99 -10.95
N GLY A 137 9.25 15.26 -10.58
CA GLY A 137 8.55 15.95 -9.51
C GLY A 137 9.27 15.89 -8.16
N GLU A 138 9.27 16.99 -7.41
CA GLU A 138 9.90 17.06 -6.09
C GLU A 138 8.91 16.75 -4.95
N ASN A 139 7.63 17.03 -5.19
CA ASN A 139 6.58 16.94 -4.19
C ASN A 139 5.64 15.78 -4.52
N LEU A 140 5.32 14.97 -3.53
CA LEU A 140 4.41 13.83 -3.65
C LEU A 140 3.11 14.12 -2.90
N ILE A 141 1.98 13.87 -3.56
CA ILE A 141 0.67 13.76 -2.92
C ILE A 141 0.29 12.29 -2.96
N LEU A 142 0.07 11.67 -1.80
CA LEU A 142 -0.32 10.28 -1.69
C LEU A 142 -1.77 10.19 -1.18
N SER A 143 -2.63 9.51 -1.93
CA SER A 143 -4.05 9.33 -1.61
C SER A 143 -4.46 7.87 -1.87
N GLY A 144 -5.65 7.50 -1.43
CA GLY A 144 -6.18 6.13 -1.43
C GLY A 144 -5.92 5.42 -0.11
N GLY A 145 -6.55 4.26 0.10
CA GLY A 145 -6.46 3.51 1.37
C GLY A 145 -5.03 3.17 1.82
N CYS A 146 -4.08 2.98 0.88
CA CYS A 146 -2.67 2.76 1.22
C CYS A 146 -2.02 3.96 1.93
N ALA A 147 -2.51 5.18 1.70
CA ALA A 147 -2.01 6.39 2.34
C ALA A 147 -2.42 6.52 3.82
N LEU A 148 -3.31 5.66 4.31
CA LEU A 148 -3.63 5.52 5.73
C LEU A 148 -2.50 4.85 6.53
N ASN A 149 -1.52 4.23 5.86
CA ASN A 149 -0.38 3.61 6.53
C ASN A 149 0.63 4.66 7.01
N SER A 150 0.36 5.23 8.18
CA SER A 150 1.19 6.30 8.78
C SER A 150 2.62 5.86 9.08
N SER A 151 2.84 4.59 9.44
CA SER A 151 4.18 4.04 9.67
C SER A 151 5.02 4.06 8.40
N CYS A 152 4.42 3.74 7.25
CA CYS A 152 5.08 3.82 5.97
C CYS A 152 5.29 5.27 5.51
N ASN A 153 4.27 6.15 5.68
CA ASN A 153 4.33 7.54 5.26
C ASN A 153 5.53 8.28 5.86
N GLY A 154 5.84 8.00 7.14
CA GLY A 154 6.99 8.58 7.83
C GLY A 154 8.37 8.19 7.26
N GLN A 155 8.44 7.16 6.42
CA GLN A 155 9.67 6.66 5.83
C GLN A 155 9.88 7.08 4.37
N ILE A 156 8.83 7.51 3.68
CA ILE A 156 8.84 7.76 2.24
C ILE A 156 9.94 8.76 1.85
N ILE A 157 10.03 9.91 2.53
CA ILE A 157 11.00 10.96 2.18
C ILE A 157 12.44 10.50 2.38
N GLY A 158 12.70 9.66 3.39
CA GLY A 158 14.05 9.12 3.63
C GLY A 158 14.46 7.99 2.67
N GLN A 159 13.50 7.40 1.93
CA GLN A 159 13.71 6.21 1.10
C GLN A 159 13.36 6.40 -0.38
N THR A 160 12.92 7.58 -0.76
CA THR A 160 12.56 7.92 -2.14
C THR A 160 13.18 9.26 -2.54
N PRO A 161 13.25 9.58 -3.85
CA PRO A 161 13.80 10.86 -4.30
C PRO A 161 12.90 12.08 -4.02
N TYR A 162 11.68 11.90 -3.51
CA TYR A 162 10.78 13.02 -3.21
C TYR A 162 11.28 13.84 -2.02
N ARG A 163 11.09 15.16 -2.08
CA ARG A 163 11.50 16.11 -1.03
C ARG A 163 10.39 16.44 -0.04
N SER A 164 9.14 16.32 -0.47
CA SER A 164 7.99 16.51 0.40
C SER A 164 6.89 15.50 0.11
N LEU A 165 6.12 15.18 1.16
CA LEU A 165 4.95 14.31 1.11
C LEU A 165 3.76 15.07 1.68
N HIS A 166 2.67 15.11 0.93
CA HIS A 166 1.37 15.52 1.43
C HIS A 166 0.40 14.33 1.42
N VAL A 167 -0.17 14.02 2.56
CA VAL A 167 -1.28 13.08 2.71
C VAL A 167 -2.50 13.89 3.16
N PRO A 168 -3.60 13.91 2.39
CA PRO A 168 -4.78 14.68 2.77
C PRO A 168 -5.41 14.13 4.05
N MET A 169 -6.23 14.95 4.74
CA MET A 169 -6.86 14.59 6.01
C MET A 169 -7.75 13.34 5.92
N ALA A 170 -8.30 13.07 4.75
CA ALA A 170 -9.12 11.91 4.45
C ALA A 170 -8.61 11.27 3.15
N PRO A 171 -7.50 10.50 3.20
CA PRO A 171 -6.89 9.95 2.00
C PRO A 171 -7.64 8.76 1.41
N GLY A 172 -8.50 8.11 2.18
CA GLY A 172 -9.36 6.99 1.77
C GLY A 172 -10.65 7.44 1.09
N ASP A 173 -11.63 6.54 1.05
CA ASP A 173 -12.92 6.76 0.37
C ASP A 173 -13.76 7.89 0.97
N ASP A 174 -13.58 8.19 2.25
CA ASP A 174 -14.20 9.31 2.98
C ASP A 174 -13.83 10.67 2.37
N GLY A 175 -12.66 10.80 1.75
CA GLY A 175 -12.24 12.02 1.05
C GLY A 175 -13.08 12.35 -0.18
N ASN A 176 -13.83 11.39 -0.73
CA ASN A 176 -14.69 11.63 -1.87
C ASN A 176 -15.80 12.66 -1.57
N SER A 177 -16.32 12.70 -0.33
CA SER A 177 -17.33 13.68 0.09
C SER A 177 -16.76 15.11 0.08
N VAL A 178 -15.53 15.29 0.58
CA VAL A 178 -14.81 16.57 0.56
C VAL A 178 -14.53 17.00 -0.88
N GLY A 179 -14.07 16.05 -1.71
CA GLY A 179 -13.79 16.29 -3.13
C GLY A 179 -15.03 16.71 -3.90
N ALA A 180 -16.16 16.08 -3.67
CA ALA A 180 -17.46 16.41 -4.30
C ALA A 180 -17.91 17.83 -3.93
N GLU A 181 -17.80 18.22 -2.66
CA GLU A 181 -18.12 19.57 -2.21
C GLU A 181 -17.24 20.62 -2.88
N LEU A 182 -15.91 20.42 -2.87
CA LEU A 182 -14.96 21.34 -3.50
C LEU A 182 -15.19 21.49 -5.00
N LEU A 183 -15.59 20.43 -5.70
CA LEU A 183 -15.92 20.49 -7.11
C LEU A 183 -17.21 21.29 -7.38
N SER A 184 -18.21 21.18 -6.48
CA SER A 184 -19.45 21.96 -6.62
C SER A 184 -19.26 23.47 -6.41
N TRP A 185 -18.26 23.86 -5.62
CA TRP A 185 -17.90 25.27 -5.41
C TRP A 185 -17.19 25.94 -6.61
N LYS A 186 -16.64 25.14 -7.53
CA LYS A 186 -15.95 25.64 -8.73
C LYS A 186 -16.88 25.86 -9.92
N GLN A 187 -18.15 25.44 -9.80
CA GLN A 187 -19.17 25.68 -10.83
C GLN A 187 -19.92 26.99 -10.56
#